data_15929a9d9f9d12dda3729affd7a7e17d
#
_entry.id   15929a9d9f9d12dda3729affd7a7e17d
#
_cell.length_a   1.000
_cell.length_b   1.000
_cell.length_c   1.000
_cell.angle_alpha   90.00
_cell.angle_beta   90.00
_cell.angle_gamma   90.00
#
_symmetry.space_group_name_H-M   'P 1'
#
loop_
_entity.id
_entity.type
_entity.pdbx_description
1 polymer ?
#
loop_
_entity_poly.entity_id
_entity_poly.type
_entity_poly.pdbx_seq_one_letter_code
_entity_poly.pdbx_strand_id
1 'polypeptide(L)'
;MFKPVPSFIGLRYFTSGGRGNLLVSFISLLAVTGLALGVALLVVVMSVMNGFDRELRERILSVVPHVQLIHSTGVTNWQDQQAVIAGLPHVTEVTPYNQIDGLIQGRQRTRPLQLLGLSPESVPAGLQQVLDEAGLAIPKANRLLLSAVIAEDLNVAVDQHVTIIVPSTSGGKTAAYGFQVAGVFATHTELDQVLALGALEQVAQISGIPQQVRGFRVQVADQFDARNIGFKVLDQLPFGYGFRDWFQTHGNLYQAIQLSRNMVVLLIFMIVAIAAFNVVSMLMMSVIDKRKDIAILQTLGLSRAQVVWLFLTQGMMIGLLGICIGVVLGVTGCYWVADLVSWVESLMGVAFLNTEVYPIDYVPVDMRWTDVAVICSIALVLNLVATVYPAVRASRMVPAEELSYE
;
A
#
# COMPACT_ATOMS: atom_id res chain seq x y z
N MET A 1 -38.45 -36.00 -10.25
CA MET A 1 -37.53 -34.92 -9.91
C MET A 1 -36.82 -35.27 -8.60
N PHE A 2 -35.76 -36.05 -8.63
CA PHE A 2 -35.04 -36.50 -7.43
C PHE A 2 -34.30 -35.31 -6.82
N LYS A 3 -34.81 -34.74 -5.74
CA LYS A 3 -33.96 -33.84 -4.93
C LYS A 3 -32.82 -34.70 -4.38
N PRO A 4 -31.57 -34.30 -4.49
CA PRO A 4 -30.45 -35.08 -3.98
C PRO A 4 -30.58 -35.17 -2.46
N VAL A 5 -31.03 -36.33 -1.97
CA VAL A 5 -31.27 -36.64 -0.56
C VAL A 5 -30.11 -36.21 0.35
N PRO A 6 -28.79 -36.38 -0.07
CA PRO A 6 -27.65 -35.95 0.76
C PRO A 6 -27.60 -34.45 1.01
N SER A 7 -27.88 -33.60 0.01
CA SER A 7 -27.85 -32.15 0.21
C SER A 7 -29.02 -31.64 1.07
N PHE A 8 -30.17 -32.28 1.00
CA PHE A 8 -31.31 -31.96 1.86
C PHE A 8 -31.00 -32.30 3.33
N ILE A 9 -30.45 -33.49 3.58
CA ILE A 9 -30.05 -33.91 4.93
C ILE A 9 -28.89 -33.01 5.46
N GLY A 10 -27.90 -32.67 4.64
CA GLY A 10 -26.80 -31.77 5.00
C GLY A 10 -27.28 -30.38 5.42
N LEU A 11 -28.26 -29.81 4.68
CA LEU A 11 -28.89 -28.54 5.02
C LEU A 11 -29.65 -28.65 6.35
N ARG A 12 -30.36 -29.77 6.57
CA ARG A 12 -31.13 -29.99 7.80
C ARG A 12 -30.21 -30.20 9.02
N TYR A 13 -29.07 -30.85 8.84
CA TYR A 13 -28.06 -30.96 9.91
C TYR A 13 -27.50 -29.62 10.31
N PHE A 14 -27.31 -28.72 9.36
CA PHE A 14 -26.95 -27.36 9.65
C PHE A 14 -28.02 -26.58 10.43
N THR A 15 -29.30 -26.65 10.00
CA THR A 15 -30.40 -25.92 10.62
C THR A 15 -30.92 -26.53 11.94
N SER A 16 -30.76 -27.83 12.14
CA SER A 16 -31.25 -28.54 13.34
C SER A 16 -30.20 -28.68 14.46
N GLY A 17 -28.94 -28.30 14.21
CA GLY A 17 -27.84 -28.43 15.16
C GLY A 17 -28.04 -27.68 16.50
N GLY A 18 -29.03 -26.79 16.59
CA GLY A 18 -29.31 -26.01 17.82
C GLY A 18 -30.25 -26.61 18.83
N ARG A 19 -30.92 -27.73 18.54
CA ARG A 19 -32.00 -28.22 19.39
C ARG A 19 -31.70 -29.48 20.23
N GLY A 20 -30.51 -30.11 20.04
CA GLY A 20 -30.21 -31.39 20.72
C GLY A 20 -28.97 -31.41 21.62
N ASN A 21 -27.95 -30.63 21.28
CA ASN A 21 -26.66 -30.68 22.03
C ASN A 21 -26.03 -29.27 22.09
N LEU A 22 -26.06 -28.64 23.26
CA LEU A 22 -25.48 -27.30 23.50
C LEU A 22 -24.01 -27.21 23.08
N LEU A 23 -23.25 -28.28 23.27
CA LEU A 23 -21.83 -28.34 22.90
C LEU A 23 -21.59 -28.24 21.39
N VAL A 24 -22.39 -29.00 20.58
CA VAL A 24 -22.25 -28.97 19.11
C VAL A 24 -22.67 -27.60 18.54
N SER A 25 -23.75 -27.01 19.11
CA SER A 25 -24.17 -25.65 18.75
C SER A 25 -23.12 -24.61 19.08
N PHE A 26 -22.47 -24.71 20.25
CA PHE A 26 -21.40 -23.81 20.67
C PHE A 26 -20.16 -23.92 19.75
N ILE A 27 -19.72 -25.15 19.43
CA ILE A 27 -18.59 -25.37 18.53
C ILE A 27 -18.89 -24.88 17.11
N SER A 28 -20.12 -25.08 16.63
CA SER A 28 -20.55 -24.56 15.32
C SER A 28 -20.53 -23.03 15.29
N LEU A 29 -21.01 -22.39 16.34
CA LEU A 29 -20.94 -20.93 16.48
C LEU A 29 -19.49 -20.45 16.50
N LEU A 30 -18.62 -21.12 17.26
CA LEU A 30 -17.20 -20.79 17.33
C LEU A 30 -16.52 -20.91 15.95
N ALA A 31 -16.86 -21.93 15.15
CA ALA A 31 -16.30 -22.11 13.83
C ALA A 31 -16.77 -21.01 12.85
N VAL A 32 -18.06 -20.67 12.86
CA VAL A 32 -18.61 -19.59 12.02
C VAL A 32 -18.04 -18.24 12.42
N THR A 33 -17.97 -17.94 13.72
CA THR A 33 -17.42 -16.67 14.22
C THR A 33 -15.91 -16.57 13.96
N GLY A 34 -15.16 -17.66 14.14
CA GLY A 34 -13.74 -17.69 13.83
C GLY A 34 -13.43 -17.43 12.35
N LEU A 35 -14.20 -18.07 11.45
CA LEU A 35 -14.09 -17.82 10.01
C LEU A 35 -14.53 -16.39 9.64
N ALA A 36 -15.62 -15.91 10.22
CA ALA A 36 -16.14 -14.57 9.98
C ALA A 36 -15.13 -13.49 10.43
N LEU A 37 -14.58 -13.62 11.64
CA LEU A 37 -13.54 -12.71 12.15
C LEU A 37 -12.27 -12.78 11.30
N GLY A 38 -11.85 -13.96 10.87
CA GLY A 38 -10.72 -14.15 9.98
C GLY A 38 -10.90 -13.41 8.66
N VAL A 39 -12.03 -13.61 7.99
CA VAL A 39 -12.36 -12.93 6.72
C VAL A 39 -12.50 -11.41 6.94
N ALA A 40 -13.17 -10.98 8.01
CA ALA A 40 -13.32 -9.56 8.33
C ALA A 40 -11.96 -8.87 8.52
N LEU A 41 -11.08 -9.47 9.32
CA LEU A 41 -9.73 -8.95 9.56
C LEU A 41 -8.93 -8.87 8.25
N LEU A 42 -9.04 -9.89 7.38
CA LEU A 42 -8.37 -9.88 6.08
C LEU A 42 -8.83 -8.73 5.18
N VAL A 43 -10.14 -8.50 5.11
CA VAL A 43 -10.71 -7.40 4.32
C VAL A 43 -10.19 -6.06 4.84
N VAL A 44 -10.21 -5.83 6.16
CA VAL A 44 -9.73 -4.59 6.77
C VAL A 44 -8.23 -4.40 6.51
N VAL A 45 -7.40 -5.42 6.80
CA VAL A 45 -5.94 -5.31 6.65
C VAL A 45 -5.54 -5.07 5.19
N MET A 46 -6.16 -5.78 4.23
CA MET A 46 -5.89 -5.55 2.81
C MET A 46 -6.33 -4.15 2.36
N SER A 47 -7.47 -3.66 2.84
CA SER A 47 -7.96 -2.32 2.51
C SER A 47 -7.08 -1.22 3.07
N VAL A 48 -6.57 -1.37 4.29
CA VAL A 48 -5.58 -0.45 4.88
C VAL A 48 -4.28 -0.50 4.10
N MET A 49 -3.79 -1.69 3.74
CA MET A 49 -2.56 -1.85 2.97
C MET A 49 -2.65 -1.20 1.58
N ASN A 50 -3.79 -1.39 0.89
CA ASN A 50 -4.06 -0.71 -0.38
C ASN A 50 -4.13 0.82 -0.20
N GLY A 51 -4.70 1.29 0.91
CA GLY A 51 -4.75 2.70 1.25
C GLY A 51 -3.34 3.29 1.40
N PHE A 52 -2.48 2.64 2.15
CA PHE A 52 -1.06 3.05 2.25
C PHE A 52 -0.34 3.03 0.90
N ASP A 53 -0.54 1.99 0.08
CA ASP A 53 0.07 1.88 -1.25
C ASP A 53 -0.40 3.04 -2.17
N ARG A 54 -1.67 3.42 -2.08
CA ARG A 54 -2.22 4.57 -2.82
C ARG A 54 -1.63 5.90 -2.35
N GLU A 55 -1.62 6.15 -1.04
CA GLU A 55 -1.06 7.39 -0.47
C GLU A 55 0.42 7.57 -0.83
N LEU A 56 1.20 6.49 -0.76
CA LEU A 56 2.60 6.52 -1.16
C LEU A 56 2.76 6.88 -2.63
N ARG A 57 1.91 6.35 -3.51
CA ARG A 57 1.95 6.66 -4.95
C ARG A 57 1.53 8.10 -5.22
N GLU A 58 0.43 8.55 -4.63
CA GLU A 58 -0.17 9.85 -4.91
C GLU A 58 0.61 11.01 -4.27
N ARG A 59 1.11 10.84 -3.07
CA ARG A 59 1.82 11.90 -2.35
C ARG A 59 3.34 11.90 -2.58
N ILE A 60 4.00 10.77 -2.37
CA ILE A 60 5.48 10.75 -2.45
C ILE A 60 5.94 10.72 -3.90
N LEU A 61 5.38 9.83 -4.72
CA LEU A 61 5.84 9.65 -6.08
C LEU A 61 5.31 10.71 -7.06
N SER A 62 4.33 11.53 -6.67
CA SER A 62 3.91 12.68 -7.48
C SER A 62 4.94 13.82 -7.47
N VAL A 63 5.63 14.02 -6.36
CA VAL A 63 6.64 15.08 -6.19
C VAL A 63 8.04 14.59 -6.60
N VAL A 64 8.34 13.32 -6.41
CA VAL A 64 9.62 12.69 -6.77
C VAL A 64 9.63 12.34 -8.27
N PRO A 65 10.68 12.66 -9.03
CA PRO A 65 10.79 12.23 -10.43
C PRO A 65 10.90 10.70 -10.50
N HIS A 66 10.15 10.07 -11.41
CA HIS A 66 10.26 8.63 -11.63
C HIS A 66 11.61 8.27 -12.26
N VAL A 67 12.08 9.11 -13.19
CA VAL A 67 13.41 9.03 -13.78
C VAL A 67 14.04 10.43 -13.74
N GLN A 68 15.24 10.53 -13.23
CA GLN A 68 16.03 11.74 -13.23
C GLN A 68 17.22 11.56 -14.18
N LEU A 69 17.20 12.25 -15.30
CA LEU A 69 18.31 12.30 -16.25
C LEU A 69 19.29 13.37 -15.82
N ILE A 70 20.58 13.04 -15.83
CA ILE A 70 21.66 13.92 -15.39
C ILE A 70 22.72 13.95 -16.48
N HIS A 71 23.08 15.15 -16.94
CA HIS A 71 24.20 15.33 -17.86
C HIS A 71 25.44 15.80 -17.10
N SER A 72 26.60 15.26 -17.47
CA SER A 72 27.87 15.51 -16.74
C SER A 72 28.33 16.96 -16.78
N THR A 73 28.13 17.66 -17.91
CA THR A 73 28.61 19.04 -18.14
C THR A 73 27.50 20.07 -18.33
N GLY A 74 26.21 19.64 -18.24
CA GLY A 74 25.05 20.48 -18.57
C GLY A 74 24.62 20.35 -20.03
N VAL A 75 23.41 20.81 -20.32
CA VAL A 75 22.73 20.69 -21.64
C VAL A 75 22.41 22.10 -22.15
N THR A 76 22.95 22.48 -23.30
CA THR A 76 22.73 23.78 -23.91
C THR A 76 21.44 23.89 -24.70
N ASN A 77 21.16 22.93 -25.58
CA ASN A 77 19.95 22.90 -26.42
C ASN A 77 18.88 21.98 -25.78
N TRP A 78 18.55 22.31 -24.54
CA TRP A 78 17.69 21.42 -23.74
C TRP A 78 16.23 21.34 -24.24
N GLN A 79 15.74 22.39 -24.94
CA GLN A 79 14.38 22.42 -25.50
C GLN A 79 14.17 21.34 -26.56
N ASP A 80 15.15 21.14 -27.46
CA ASP A 80 15.08 20.12 -28.49
C ASP A 80 15.09 18.70 -27.86
N GLN A 81 15.94 18.52 -26.86
CA GLN A 81 16.04 17.23 -26.17
C GLN A 81 14.81 16.95 -25.31
N GLN A 82 14.24 17.97 -24.66
CA GLN A 82 12.97 17.85 -23.95
C GLN A 82 11.85 17.36 -24.89
N ALA A 83 11.78 17.92 -26.11
CA ALA A 83 10.78 17.51 -27.11
C ALA A 83 10.99 16.05 -27.56
N VAL A 84 12.23 15.62 -27.74
CA VAL A 84 12.56 14.22 -28.07
C VAL A 84 12.11 13.28 -26.95
N ILE A 85 12.42 13.58 -25.70
CA ILE A 85 12.05 12.74 -24.55
C ILE A 85 10.55 12.70 -24.37
N ALA A 86 9.86 13.85 -24.50
CA ALA A 86 8.40 13.95 -24.37
C ALA A 86 7.64 13.18 -25.47
N GLY A 87 8.27 12.97 -26.63
CA GLY A 87 7.71 12.14 -27.72
C GLY A 87 7.80 10.63 -27.49
N LEU A 88 8.49 10.17 -26.45
CA LEU A 88 8.67 8.73 -26.22
C LEU A 88 7.44 8.10 -25.59
N PRO A 89 7.12 6.83 -25.94
CA PRO A 89 5.98 6.12 -25.38
C PRO A 89 6.15 5.93 -23.88
N HIS A 90 5.04 6.06 -23.15
CA HIS A 90 4.96 5.95 -21.68
C HIS A 90 5.61 7.09 -20.87
N VAL A 91 6.17 8.10 -21.52
CA VAL A 91 6.57 9.35 -20.87
C VAL A 91 5.34 10.25 -20.79
N THR A 92 5.04 10.75 -19.59
CA THR A 92 3.87 11.60 -19.33
C THR A 92 4.26 13.07 -19.18
N GLU A 93 5.43 13.33 -18.59
CA GLU A 93 5.90 14.69 -18.35
C GLU A 93 7.44 14.73 -18.35
N VAL A 94 8.00 15.83 -18.87
CA VAL A 94 9.45 16.09 -18.90
C VAL A 94 9.71 17.52 -18.44
N THR A 95 10.40 17.68 -17.33
CA THR A 95 10.73 18.99 -16.75
C THR A 95 12.23 19.20 -16.73
N PRO A 96 12.76 20.26 -17.35
CA PRO A 96 14.15 20.64 -17.23
C PRO A 96 14.42 21.16 -15.80
N TYR A 97 15.57 20.81 -15.24
CA TYR A 97 15.92 21.24 -13.89
C TYR A 97 17.40 21.55 -13.72
N ASN A 98 17.66 22.40 -12.73
CA ASN A 98 18.97 22.56 -12.12
C ASN A 98 18.85 22.25 -10.63
N GLN A 99 19.89 21.67 -10.05
CA GLN A 99 19.92 21.30 -8.65
C GLN A 99 21.28 21.59 -8.04
N ILE A 100 21.25 22.13 -6.84
CA ILE A 100 22.45 22.38 -6.03
C ILE A 100 22.19 21.80 -4.64
N ASP A 101 23.13 21.02 -4.18
CA ASP A 101 23.18 20.57 -2.80
C ASP A 101 24.15 21.48 -2.02
N GLY A 102 23.67 22.01 -0.90
CA GLY A 102 24.40 22.97 -0.09
C GLY A 102 23.88 23.07 1.33
N LEU A 103 24.23 24.16 1.97
CA LEU A 103 23.74 24.49 3.30
C LEU A 103 22.98 25.82 3.26
N ILE A 104 21.84 25.88 3.95
CA ILE A 104 21.12 27.11 4.18
C ILE A 104 21.38 27.58 5.61
N GLN A 105 21.74 28.85 5.72
CA GLN A 105 22.00 29.50 7.00
C GLN A 105 20.94 30.57 7.27
N GLY A 106 20.22 30.41 8.36
CA GLY A 106 19.36 31.42 8.97
C GLY A 106 20.15 32.24 10.00
N ARG A 107 19.46 32.90 10.92
CA ARG A 107 20.08 33.74 11.93
C ARG A 107 20.91 32.95 12.96
N GLN A 108 20.48 31.77 13.34
CA GLN A 108 21.10 31.00 14.43
C GLN A 108 21.42 29.54 14.06
N ARG A 109 20.82 29.01 12.99
CA ARG A 109 20.95 27.61 12.61
C ARG A 109 21.35 27.47 11.16
N THR A 110 22.00 26.36 10.87
CA THR A 110 22.38 25.93 9.51
C THR A 110 21.79 24.55 9.24
N ARG A 111 21.22 24.34 8.07
CA ARG A 111 20.59 23.08 7.68
C ARG A 111 21.08 22.65 6.30
N PRO A 112 21.11 21.34 6.00
CA PRO A 112 21.27 20.86 4.64
C PRO A 112 20.17 21.42 3.75
N LEU A 113 20.50 21.73 2.50
CA LEU A 113 19.56 22.25 1.53
C LEU A 113 19.80 21.61 0.17
N GLN A 114 18.73 21.24 -0.48
CA GLN A 114 18.66 20.93 -1.89
C GLN A 114 17.88 22.04 -2.61
N LEU A 115 18.59 22.93 -3.29
CA LEU A 115 17.96 23.99 -4.07
C LEU A 115 17.65 23.49 -5.47
N LEU A 116 16.37 23.36 -5.78
CA LEU A 116 15.85 22.93 -7.08
C LEU A 116 15.43 24.16 -7.90
N GLY A 117 16.07 24.36 -9.03
CA GLY A 117 15.74 25.40 -10.00
C GLY A 117 14.78 24.88 -11.04
N LEU A 118 13.63 25.55 -11.18
CA LEU A 118 12.57 25.22 -12.12
C LEU A 118 12.15 26.45 -12.93
N SER A 119 11.64 26.23 -14.15
CA SER A 119 10.97 27.27 -14.93
C SER A 119 9.51 27.38 -14.50
N PRO A 120 8.93 28.61 -14.40
CA PRO A 120 7.51 28.79 -14.14
C PRO A 120 6.61 28.12 -15.17
N GLU A 121 7.11 27.93 -16.40
CA GLU A 121 6.35 27.31 -17.50
C GLU A 121 6.42 25.77 -17.48
N SER A 122 7.32 25.22 -16.68
CA SER A 122 7.58 23.76 -16.63
C SER A 122 7.85 23.35 -15.18
N VAL A 123 6.78 23.26 -14.40
CA VAL A 123 6.79 22.76 -13.02
C VAL A 123 6.16 21.37 -13.03
N PRO A 124 6.77 20.34 -12.39
CA PRO A 124 6.13 19.03 -12.29
C PRO A 124 4.74 19.09 -11.70
N ALA A 125 3.78 18.34 -12.27
CA ALA A 125 2.36 18.42 -11.92
C ALA A 125 2.10 18.25 -10.41
N GLY A 126 2.77 17.30 -9.74
CA GLY A 126 2.63 17.12 -8.30
C GLY A 126 3.16 18.31 -7.48
N LEU A 127 4.23 18.96 -7.94
CA LEU A 127 4.77 20.14 -7.27
C LEU A 127 3.93 21.38 -7.59
N GLN A 128 3.37 21.48 -8.81
CA GLN A 128 2.45 22.55 -9.20
C GLN A 128 1.20 22.54 -8.30
N GLN A 129 0.63 21.37 -8.04
CA GLN A 129 -0.52 21.25 -7.13
C GLN A 129 -0.20 21.79 -5.73
N VAL A 130 0.96 21.44 -5.17
CA VAL A 130 1.42 21.93 -3.85
C VAL A 130 1.57 23.46 -3.85
N LEU A 131 2.11 24.03 -4.93
CA LEU A 131 2.28 25.48 -5.07
C LEU A 131 0.95 26.18 -5.22
N ASP A 132 0.00 25.62 -6.00
CA ASP A 132 -1.33 26.18 -6.21
C ASP A 132 -2.15 26.18 -4.91
N GLU A 133 -2.07 25.11 -4.11
CA GLU A 133 -2.69 25.03 -2.78
C GLU A 133 -2.15 26.10 -1.81
N ALA A 134 -0.86 26.41 -1.92
CA ALA A 134 -0.23 27.46 -1.14
C ALA A 134 -0.39 28.87 -1.72
N GLY A 135 -0.98 29.01 -2.93
CA GLY A 135 -1.08 30.27 -3.65
C GLY A 135 0.26 30.85 -4.09
N LEU A 136 1.24 29.98 -4.35
CA LEU A 136 2.62 30.33 -4.68
C LEU A 136 2.96 30.02 -6.14
N ALA A 137 3.99 30.68 -6.66
CA ALA A 137 4.58 30.38 -7.97
C ALA A 137 6.10 30.40 -7.88
N ILE A 138 6.77 29.77 -8.84
CA ILE A 138 8.23 29.77 -8.88
C ILE A 138 8.74 31.22 -8.89
N PRO A 139 9.60 31.62 -7.95
CA PRO A 139 10.01 32.99 -7.78
C PRO A 139 11.01 33.43 -8.86
N LYS A 140 11.11 34.73 -9.06
CA LYS A 140 12.16 35.33 -9.90
C LYS A 140 13.51 35.30 -9.19
N ALA A 141 14.55 35.73 -9.90
CA ALA A 141 15.92 35.78 -9.39
C ALA A 141 16.04 36.45 -8.00
N ASN A 142 16.99 35.95 -7.19
CA ASN A 142 17.24 36.35 -5.81
C ASN A 142 16.16 36.09 -4.78
N ARG A 143 15.13 35.35 -5.16
CA ARG A 143 14.09 34.87 -4.24
C ARG A 143 13.97 33.38 -4.32
N LEU A 144 13.54 32.75 -3.22
CA LEU A 144 13.31 31.33 -3.16
C LEU A 144 12.06 31.01 -2.35
N LEU A 145 11.49 29.83 -2.57
CA LEU A 145 10.49 29.21 -1.71
C LEU A 145 11.18 28.21 -0.80
N LEU A 146 10.81 28.21 0.47
CA LEU A 146 11.29 27.23 1.46
C LEU A 146 10.21 26.24 1.80
N SER A 147 10.61 25.01 2.09
CA SER A 147 9.70 24.09 2.76
C SER A 147 9.36 24.59 4.18
N ALA A 148 8.18 24.21 4.67
CA ALA A 148 7.70 24.62 6.00
C ALA A 148 8.66 24.16 7.11
N VAL A 149 9.19 22.95 7.01
CA VAL A 149 10.13 22.37 7.99
C VAL A 149 11.44 23.19 8.06
N ILE A 150 12.00 23.57 6.92
CA ILE A 150 13.24 24.40 6.89
C ILE A 150 12.94 25.81 7.44
N ALA A 151 11.81 26.41 7.06
CA ALA A 151 11.43 27.74 7.51
C ALA A 151 11.25 27.79 9.03
N GLU A 152 10.58 26.78 9.61
CA GLU A 152 10.40 26.65 11.06
C GLU A 152 11.72 26.42 11.81
N ASP A 153 12.53 25.47 11.34
CA ASP A 153 13.84 25.16 11.96
C ASP A 153 14.80 26.33 11.95
N LEU A 154 14.80 27.12 10.88
CA LEU A 154 15.64 28.32 10.77
C LEU A 154 15.03 29.55 11.46
N ASN A 155 13.76 29.45 11.89
CA ASN A 155 12.94 30.54 12.42
C ASN A 155 12.94 31.76 11.46
N VAL A 156 12.62 31.48 10.18
CA VAL A 156 12.64 32.47 9.10
C VAL A 156 11.24 32.63 8.52
N ALA A 157 10.77 33.88 8.42
CA ALA A 157 9.51 34.23 7.83
C ALA A 157 9.66 34.70 6.36
N VAL A 158 8.53 34.80 5.67
CA VAL A 158 8.45 35.40 4.33
C VAL A 158 9.09 36.81 4.35
N ASP A 159 9.72 37.18 3.26
CA ASP A 159 10.49 38.42 3.02
C ASP A 159 11.78 38.57 3.83
N GLN A 160 12.13 37.62 4.68
CA GLN A 160 13.44 37.60 5.35
C GLN A 160 14.54 37.07 4.43
N HIS A 161 15.80 37.40 4.79
CA HIS A 161 16.98 36.98 4.04
C HIS A 161 17.62 35.75 4.66
N VAL A 162 18.03 34.83 3.79
CA VAL A 162 18.78 33.64 4.12
C VAL A 162 20.04 33.57 3.23
N THR A 163 21.05 32.86 3.69
CA THR A 163 22.28 32.65 2.94
C THR A 163 22.41 31.19 2.56
N ILE A 164 22.56 30.91 1.28
CA ILE A 164 22.87 29.57 0.76
C ILE A 164 24.38 29.47 0.56
N ILE A 165 24.98 28.46 1.16
CA ILE A 165 26.41 28.16 1.10
C ILE A 165 26.58 26.94 0.21
N VAL A 166 27.24 27.10 -0.90
CA VAL A 166 27.47 26.07 -1.90
C VAL A 166 28.96 25.71 -1.96
N PRO A 167 29.32 24.42 -1.91
CA PRO A 167 30.68 23.98 -2.15
C PRO A 167 31.10 24.36 -3.59
N SER A 168 32.25 24.97 -3.78
CA SER A 168 32.74 25.34 -5.13
C SER A 168 33.15 24.09 -5.91
N THR A 169 32.62 23.96 -7.11
CA THR A 169 32.95 22.88 -8.07
C THR A 169 34.37 23.08 -8.69
N SER A 170 34.99 24.23 -8.53
CA SER A 170 36.22 24.59 -9.28
C SER A 170 37.41 25.02 -8.39
N GLY A 171 37.69 24.28 -7.31
CA GLY A 171 38.96 24.53 -6.60
C GLY A 171 38.86 25.07 -5.19
N GLY A 172 37.93 24.60 -4.40
CA GLY A 172 38.04 24.64 -2.94
C GLY A 172 37.53 25.90 -2.22
N LYS A 173 36.98 26.90 -2.91
CA LYS A 173 36.35 28.05 -2.27
C LYS A 173 34.84 27.90 -2.20
N THR A 174 34.30 27.91 -0.99
CA THR A 174 32.85 27.96 -0.73
C THR A 174 32.31 29.31 -1.15
N ALA A 175 31.22 29.33 -1.90
CA ALA A 175 30.50 30.53 -2.28
C ALA A 175 29.22 30.68 -1.44
N ALA A 176 28.92 31.91 -1.04
CA ALA A 176 27.74 32.26 -0.28
C ALA A 176 26.84 33.18 -1.11
N TYR A 177 25.56 32.85 -1.22
CA TYR A 177 24.58 33.60 -1.99
C TYR A 177 23.41 34.00 -1.09
N GLY A 178 23.07 35.28 -1.10
CA GLY A 178 21.92 35.82 -0.37
C GLY A 178 20.62 35.66 -1.15
N PHE A 179 19.61 35.19 -0.49
CA PHE A 179 18.25 35.05 -1.05
C PHE A 179 17.22 35.65 -0.10
N GLN A 180 16.10 36.14 -0.68
CA GLN A 180 14.92 36.53 0.06
C GLN A 180 13.89 35.40 -0.03
N VAL A 181 13.25 35.07 1.09
CA VAL A 181 12.18 34.06 1.13
C VAL A 181 10.91 34.66 0.52
N ALA A 182 10.46 34.08 -0.59
CA ALA A 182 9.26 34.51 -1.31
C ALA A 182 7.97 33.91 -0.76
N GLY A 183 8.08 32.70 -0.16
CA GLY A 183 6.96 31.98 0.41
C GLY A 183 7.42 30.69 1.06
N VAL A 184 6.47 30.04 1.74
CA VAL A 184 6.67 28.77 2.42
C VAL A 184 5.63 27.78 1.92
N PHE A 185 6.06 26.57 1.56
CA PHE A 185 5.20 25.49 1.06
C PHE A 185 5.45 24.21 1.86
N ALA A 186 4.53 23.26 1.79
CA ALA A 186 4.66 21.94 2.39
C ALA A 186 4.28 20.85 1.38
N THR A 187 5.20 19.92 1.12
CA THR A 187 4.92 18.76 0.28
C THR A 187 4.34 17.60 1.08
N HIS A 188 4.41 17.67 2.41
CA HIS A 188 4.09 16.61 3.33
C HIS A 188 4.86 15.30 3.02
N THR A 189 6.11 15.45 2.59
CA THR A 189 7.03 14.35 2.30
C THR A 189 8.38 14.58 2.99
N GLU A 190 9.26 13.56 2.96
CA GLU A 190 10.62 13.69 3.49
C GLU A 190 11.44 14.81 2.78
N LEU A 191 11.02 15.23 1.60
CA LEU A 191 11.67 16.33 0.86
C LEU A 191 11.57 17.66 1.62
N ASP A 192 10.56 17.84 2.45
CA ASP A 192 10.40 19.07 3.26
C ASP A 192 11.58 19.32 4.21
N GLN A 193 12.37 18.30 4.51
CA GLN A 193 13.56 18.46 5.35
C GLN A 193 14.71 19.18 4.63
N VAL A 194 14.73 19.17 3.30
CA VAL A 194 15.88 19.67 2.52
C VAL A 194 15.51 20.53 1.31
N LEU A 195 14.25 20.56 0.88
CA LEU A 195 13.85 21.15 -0.40
C LEU A 195 13.65 22.67 -0.30
N ALA A 196 14.28 23.39 -1.24
CA ALA A 196 13.91 24.76 -1.60
C ALA A 196 13.77 24.89 -3.12
N LEU A 197 12.92 25.82 -3.56
CA LEU A 197 12.65 26.07 -4.97
C LEU A 197 13.12 27.47 -5.38
N GLY A 198 13.77 27.55 -6.53
CA GLY A 198 14.25 28.80 -7.09
C GLY A 198 14.09 28.87 -8.61
N ALA A 199 14.43 29.99 -9.20
CA ALA A 199 14.41 30.17 -10.65
C ALA A 199 15.49 29.29 -11.33
N LEU A 200 15.10 28.59 -12.41
CA LEU A 200 15.97 27.70 -13.19
C LEU A 200 17.30 28.36 -13.58
N GLU A 201 17.20 29.58 -14.12
CA GLU A 201 18.37 30.34 -14.61
C GLU A 201 19.32 30.75 -13.48
N GLN A 202 18.77 31.14 -12.34
CA GLN A 202 19.60 31.52 -11.18
C GLN A 202 20.33 30.33 -10.60
N VAL A 203 19.69 29.20 -10.48
CA VAL A 203 20.32 27.96 -10.02
C VAL A 203 21.39 27.51 -11.02
N ALA A 204 21.15 27.67 -12.33
CA ALA A 204 22.15 27.43 -13.38
C ALA A 204 23.40 28.30 -13.20
N GLN A 205 23.24 29.59 -12.93
CA GLN A 205 24.38 30.51 -12.70
C GLN A 205 25.20 30.09 -11.47
N ILE A 206 24.54 29.77 -10.38
CA ILE A 206 25.20 29.33 -9.13
C ILE A 206 25.92 27.99 -9.33
N SER A 207 25.33 27.08 -10.14
CA SER A 207 25.94 25.78 -10.49
C SER A 207 27.16 25.91 -11.43
N GLY A 208 27.43 27.09 -11.96
CA GLY A 208 28.52 27.29 -12.95
C GLY A 208 28.19 26.79 -14.35
N ILE A 209 26.94 26.61 -14.70
CA ILE A 209 26.41 26.18 -16.02
C ILE A 209 25.38 27.19 -16.55
N PRO A 210 25.75 28.48 -16.74
CA PRO A 210 24.79 29.50 -17.14
C PRO A 210 24.11 29.15 -18.46
N GLN A 211 22.79 29.39 -18.56
CA GLN A 211 21.95 29.10 -19.72
C GLN A 211 21.83 27.59 -20.08
N GLN A 212 22.28 26.71 -19.21
CA GLN A 212 22.17 25.26 -19.39
C GLN A 212 21.29 24.66 -18.31
N VAL A 213 20.84 23.42 -18.54
CA VAL A 213 20.17 22.59 -17.51
C VAL A 213 21.02 21.41 -17.13
N ARG A 214 20.96 21.01 -15.87
CA ARG A 214 21.64 19.82 -15.36
C ARG A 214 21.10 18.54 -15.95
N GLY A 215 19.82 18.54 -16.29
CA GLY A 215 19.15 17.40 -16.85
C GLY A 215 17.61 17.55 -16.86
N PHE A 216 16.94 16.42 -16.89
CA PHE A 216 15.48 16.34 -16.95
C PHE A 216 14.90 15.46 -15.87
N ARG A 217 13.81 15.92 -15.28
CA ARG A 217 12.94 15.11 -14.44
C ARG A 217 11.84 14.54 -15.33
N VAL A 218 11.71 13.23 -15.37
CA VAL A 218 10.76 12.53 -16.26
C VAL A 218 9.76 11.78 -15.39
N GLN A 219 8.49 12.04 -15.66
CA GLN A 219 7.38 11.24 -15.12
C GLN A 219 6.95 10.23 -16.17
N VAL A 220 6.63 9.02 -15.75
CA VAL A 220 6.20 7.92 -16.61
C VAL A 220 4.86 7.39 -16.18
N ALA A 221 4.10 6.81 -17.12
CA ALA A 221 2.75 6.30 -16.88
C ALA A 221 2.73 5.16 -15.83
N ASP A 222 3.74 4.27 -15.86
CA ASP A 222 3.93 3.26 -14.82
C ASP A 222 5.29 3.49 -14.12
N GLN A 223 5.22 3.96 -12.90
CA GLN A 223 6.38 4.22 -12.06
C GLN A 223 7.23 2.97 -11.78
N PHE A 224 6.63 1.78 -11.80
CA PHE A 224 7.36 0.52 -11.58
C PHE A 224 8.17 0.08 -12.81
N ASP A 225 7.82 0.58 -14.00
CA ASP A 225 8.60 0.38 -15.23
C ASP A 225 9.63 1.52 -15.48
N ALA A 226 9.77 2.45 -14.55
CA ALA A 226 10.62 3.64 -14.66
C ALA A 226 12.05 3.30 -15.06
N ARG A 227 12.62 2.21 -14.54
CA ARG A 227 13.96 1.75 -14.88
C ARG A 227 14.10 1.38 -16.36
N ASN A 228 13.19 0.56 -16.89
CA ASN A 228 13.21 0.13 -18.29
C ASN A 228 12.97 1.32 -19.24
N ILE A 229 12.05 2.22 -18.85
CA ILE A 229 11.79 3.44 -19.62
C ILE A 229 13.02 4.34 -19.55
N GLY A 230 13.68 4.48 -18.41
CA GLY A 230 14.92 5.24 -18.25
C GLY A 230 16.03 4.77 -19.19
N PHE A 231 16.23 3.47 -19.37
CA PHE A 231 17.15 2.92 -20.36
C PHE A 231 16.74 3.28 -21.79
N LYS A 232 15.46 3.13 -22.15
CA LYS A 232 14.96 3.49 -23.49
C LYS A 232 15.13 4.97 -23.79
N VAL A 233 14.92 5.83 -22.80
CA VAL A 233 15.15 7.29 -22.92
C VAL A 233 16.64 7.56 -23.13
N LEU A 234 17.50 6.88 -22.37
CA LEU A 234 18.96 7.07 -22.47
C LEU A 234 19.49 6.67 -23.86
N ASP A 235 18.96 5.62 -24.47
CA ASP A 235 19.34 5.14 -25.81
C ASP A 235 19.00 6.15 -26.93
N GLN A 236 18.08 7.09 -26.69
CA GLN A 236 17.69 8.13 -27.65
C GLN A 236 18.43 9.44 -27.43
N LEU A 237 19.20 9.56 -26.36
CA LEU A 237 19.91 10.78 -26.02
C LEU A 237 21.40 10.72 -26.46
N PRO A 238 22.01 11.89 -26.72
CA PRO A 238 23.43 11.96 -26.98
C PRO A 238 24.27 11.40 -25.84
N PHE A 239 25.54 11.10 -26.12
CA PHE A 239 26.47 10.63 -25.10
C PHE A 239 26.68 11.68 -23.99
N GLY A 240 26.83 11.21 -22.76
CA GLY A 240 27.08 12.07 -21.59
C GLY A 240 25.95 12.11 -20.56
N TYR A 241 24.84 11.48 -20.87
CA TYR A 241 23.74 11.30 -19.91
C TYR A 241 23.92 10.06 -19.03
N GLY A 242 23.54 10.21 -17.77
CA GLY A 242 23.22 9.13 -16.87
C GLY A 242 21.79 9.31 -16.36
N PHE A 243 21.21 8.28 -15.78
CA PHE A 243 19.94 8.43 -15.11
C PHE A 243 19.94 7.77 -13.73
N ARG A 244 19.05 8.25 -12.88
CA ARG A 244 18.66 7.64 -11.62
C ARG A 244 17.18 7.41 -11.65
N ASP A 245 16.72 6.23 -11.26
CA ASP A 245 15.31 5.93 -11.05
C ASP A 245 14.95 6.15 -9.57
N TRP A 246 13.66 6.27 -9.30
CA TRP A 246 13.17 6.46 -7.94
C TRP A 246 13.47 5.25 -7.02
N PHE A 247 13.69 4.07 -7.59
CA PHE A 247 14.14 2.90 -6.81
C PHE A 247 15.54 3.08 -6.25
N GLN A 248 16.42 3.82 -6.93
CA GLN A 248 17.76 4.12 -6.44
C GLN A 248 17.75 5.20 -5.35
N THR A 249 16.83 6.15 -5.43
CA THR A 249 16.74 7.26 -4.48
C THR A 249 15.90 6.92 -3.26
N HIS A 250 14.81 6.17 -3.44
CA HIS A 250 13.83 5.81 -2.39
C HIS A 250 13.62 4.30 -2.27
N GLY A 251 14.58 3.49 -2.72
CA GLY A 251 14.46 2.02 -2.76
C GLY A 251 14.29 1.37 -1.39
N ASN A 252 14.81 1.98 -0.34
CA ASN A 252 14.61 1.50 1.03
C ASN A 252 13.12 1.55 1.40
N LEU A 253 12.42 2.62 1.02
CA LEU A 253 10.97 2.76 1.24
C LEU A 253 10.20 1.70 0.48
N TYR A 254 10.52 1.50 -0.81
CA TYR A 254 9.90 0.45 -1.63
C TYR A 254 10.14 -0.94 -1.04
N GLN A 255 11.36 -1.26 -0.62
CA GLN A 255 11.69 -2.54 0.00
C GLN A 255 10.92 -2.74 1.33
N ALA A 256 10.79 -1.69 2.15
CA ALA A 256 10.02 -1.73 3.38
C ALA A 256 8.53 -2.03 3.11
N ILE A 257 7.95 -1.42 2.08
CA ILE A 257 6.56 -1.67 1.66
C ILE A 257 6.40 -3.11 1.16
N GLN A 258 7.30 -3.60 0.32
CA GLN A 258 7.27 -4.98 -0.17
C GLN A 258 7.42 -6.00 0.97
N LEU A 259 8.31 -5.72 1.91
CA LEU A 259 8.48 -6.56 3.10
C LEU A 259 7.20 -6.59 3.93
N SER A 260 6.61 -5.43 4.21
CA SER A 260 5.33 -5.32 4.92
C SER A 260 4.22 -6.09 4.20
N ARG A 261 4.12 -5.97 2.88
CA ARG A 261 3.15 -6.71 2.06
C ARG A 261 3.35 -8.22 2.16
N ASN A 262 4.57 -8.70 2.09
CA ASN A 262 4.89 -10.11 2.25
C ASN A 262 4.56 -10.63 3.65
N MET A 263 4.81 -9.82 4.69
CA MET A 263 4.42 -10.14 6.08
C MET A 263 2.90 -10.23 6.23
N VAL A 264 2.15 -9.30 5.62
CA VAL A 264 0.68 -9.34 5.62
C VAL A 264 0.18 -10.60 4.93
N VAL A 265 0.74 -10.98 3.77
CA VAL A 265 0.38 -12.23 3.07
C VAL A 265 0.63 -13.45 3.94
N LEU A 266 1.75 -13.50 4.68
CA LEU A 266 2.05 -14.57 5.63
C LEU A 266 1.03 -14.62 6.77
N LEU A 267 0.68 -13.48 7.36
CA LEU A 267 -0.34 -13.39 8.40
C LEU A 267 -1.71 -13.85 7.90
N ILE A 268 -2.08 -13.45 6.69
CA ILE A 268 -3.28 -13.91 6.00
C ILE A 268 -3.31 -15.43 5.94
N PHE A 269 -2.23 -16.03 5.45
CA PHE A 269 -2.13 -17.50 5.36
C PHE A 269 -2.32 -18.16 6.73
N MET A 270 -1.70 -17.64 7.78
CA MET A 270 -1.84 -18.16 9.15
C MET A 270 -3.27 -18.04 9.68
N ILE A 271 -3.93 -16.90 9.48
CA ILE A 271 -5.32 -16.67 9.93
C ILE A 271 -6.26 -17.66 9.23
N VAL A 272 -6.11 -17.81 7.92
CA VAL A 272 -6.93 -18.75 7.13
C VAL A 272 -6.66 -20.20 7.54
N ALA A 273 -5.41 -20.57 7.83
CA ALA A 273 -5.06 -21.90 8.32
C ALA A 273 -5.74 -22.20 9.69
N ILE A 274 -5.75 -21.21 10.60
CA ILE A 274 -6.45 -21.33 11.90
C ILE A 274 -7.96 -21.48 11.68
N ALA A 275 -8.55 -20.70 10.80
CA ALA A 275 -9.97 -20.79 10.47
C ALA A 275 -10.32 -22.17 9.86
N ALA A 276 -9.50 -22.67 8.94
CA ALA A 276 -9.64 -24.00 8.36
C ALA A 276 -9.56 -25.11 9.43
N PHE A 277 -8.59 -24.99 10.34
CA PHE A 277 -8.46 -25.94 11.47
C PHE A 277 -9.71 -25.95 12.37
N ASN A 278 -10.29 -24.78 12.66
CA ASN A 278 -11.54 -24.67 13.41
C ASN A 278 -12.69 -25.39 12.71
N VAL A 279 -12.81 -25.24 11.38
CA VAL A 279 -13.83 -25.93 10.57
C VAL A 279 -13.63 -27.45 10.61
N VAL A 280 -12.38 -27.93 10.46
CA VAL A 280 -12.05 -29.36 10.57
C VAL A 280 -12.47 -29.92 11.95
N SER A 281 -12.10 -29.24 13.02
CA SER A 281 -12.40 -29.65 14.40
C SER A 281 -13.91 -29.71 14.65
N MET A 282 -14.65 -28.70 14.19
CA MET A 282 -16.10 -28.64 14.29
C MET A 282 -16.77 -29.79 13.51
N LEU A 283 -16.35 -30.03 12.27
CA LEU A 283 -16.92 -31.11 11.46
C LEU A 283 -16.57 -32.49 12.03
N MET A 284 -15.35 -32.68 12.55
CA MET A 284 -14.99 -33.92 13.25
C MET A 284 -15.90 -34.18 14.44
N MET A 285 -16.18 -33.15 15.24
CA MET A 285 -17.10 -33.29 16.38
C MET A 285 -18.53 -33.58 15.91
N SER A 286 -19.00 -32.92 14.85
CA SER A 286 -20.30 -33.18 14.21
C SER A 286 -20.40 -34.62 13.70
N VAL A 287 -19.34 -35.18 13.12
CA VAL A 287 -19.29 -36.59 12.67
C VAL A 287 -19.40 -37.55 13.86
N ILE A 288 -18.68 -37.29 14.95
CA ILE A 288 -18.73 -38.13 16.17
C ILE A 288 -20.13 -38.10 16.78
N ASP A 289 -20.76 -36.92 16.88
CA ASP A 289 -22.09 -36.76 17.44
C ASP A 289 -23.16 -37.48 16.58
N LYS A 290 -22.99 -37.48 15.26
CA LYS A 290 -23.95 -38.04 14.29
C LYS A 290 -23.58 -39.45 13.82
N ARG A 291 -22.62 -40.14 14.44
CA ARG A 291 -22.17 -41.47 14.01
C ARG A 291 -23.28 -42.52 13.95
N LYS A 292 -24.21 -42.55 14.94
CA LYS A 292 -25.37 -43.46 14.94
C LYS A 292 -26.31 -43.15 13.77
N ASP A 293 -26.64 -41.88 13.54
CA ASP A 293 -27.48 -41.45 12.41
C ASP A 293 -26.88 -41.86 11.06
N ILE A 294 -25.54 -41.70 10.92
CA ILE A 294 -24.80 -42.09 9.71
C ILE A 294 -24.85 -43.61 9.50
N ALA A 295 -24.68 -44.39 10.57
CA ALA A 295 -24.77 -45.86 10.52
C ALA A 295 -26.16 -46.30 10.05
N ILE A 296 -27.23 -45.73 10.61
CA ILE A 296 -28.61 -46.01 10.18
C ILE A 296 -28.83 -45.63 8.71
N LEU A 297 -28.36 -44.48 8.28
CA LEU A 297 -28.48 -44.04 6.88
C LEU A 297 -27.74 -44.99 5.91
N GLN A 298 -26.58 -45.51 6.30
CA GLN A 298 -25.83 -46.50 5.49
C GLN A 298 -26.54 -47.85 5.43
N THR A 299 -27.16 -48.32 6.52
CA THR A 299 -27.96 -49.53 6.48
C THR A 299 -29.22 -49.39 5.63
N LEU A 300 -29.78 -48.19 5.52
CA LEU A 300 -30.88 -47.82 4.62
C LEU A 300 -30.43 -47.66 3.15
N GLY A 301 -29.14 -47.87 2.83
CA GLY A 301 -28.61 -47.89 1.48
C GLY A 301 -27.88 -46.62 1.02
N LEU A 302 -27.56 -45.70 1.92
CA LEU A 302 -26.74 -44.54 1.57
C LEU A 302 -25.29 -44.99 1.22
N SER A 303 -24.80 -44.62 0.03
CA SER A 303 -23.45 -44.93 -0.38
C SER A 303 -22.41 -44.04 0.35
N ARG A 304 -21.15 -44.50 0.43
CA ARG A 304 -20.04 -43.76 1.01
C ARG A 304 -19.87 -42.37 0.35
N ALA A 305 -20.03 -42.30 -0.96
CA ALA A 305 -19.94 -41.03 -1.68
C ALA A 305 -21.05 -40.05 -1.26
N GLN A 306 -22.24 -40.54 -1.00
CA GLN A 306 -23.34 -39.72 -0.56
C GLN A 306 -23.15 -39.17 0.87
N VAL A 307 -22.50 -39.96 1.75
CA VAL A 307 -22.10 -39.48 3.08
C VAL A 307 -21.05 -38.36 2.96
N VAL A 308 -20.08 -38.52 2.08
CA VAL A 308 -19.08 -37.43 1.80
C VAL A 308 -19.81 -36.18 1.34
N TRP A 309 -20.72 -36.29 0.36
CA TRP A 309 -21.51 -35.15 -0.14
C TRP A 309 -22.34 -34.46 0.94
N LEU A 310 -22.89 -35.21 1.89
CA LEU A 310 -23.66 -34.67 3.02
C LEU A 310 -22.79 -33.73 3.85
N PHE A 311 -21.59 -34.18 4.26
CA PHE A 311 -20.70 -33.36 5.08
C PHE A 311 -20.04 -32.21 4.28
N LEU A 312 -19.75 -32.40 2.99
CA LEU A 312 -19.32 -31.32 2.12
C LEU A 312 -20.37 -30.21 2.01
N THR A 313 -21.65 -30.59 1.88
CA THR A 313 -22.76 -29.61 1.85
C THR A 313 -22.86 -28.85 3.18
N GLN A 314 -22.75 -29.56 4.31
CA GLN A 314 -22.76 -28.94 5.64
C GLN A 314 -21.59 -27.95 5.81
N GLY A 315 -20.35 -28.35 5.49
CA GLY A 315 -19.18 -27.50 5.57
C GLY A 315 -19.24 -26.31 4.64
N MET A 316 -19.80 -26.49 3.43
CA MET A 316 -20.03 -25.40 2.48
C MET A 316 -21.00 -24.35 3.03
N MET A 317 -22.09 -24.77 3.70
CA MET A 317 -23.05 -23.84 4.31
C MET A 317 -22.41 -23.03 5.45
N ILE A 318 -21.62 -23.69 6.30
CA ILE A 318 -20.87 -23.04 7.38
C ILE A 318 -19.88 -22.02 6.79
N GLY A 319 -19.12 -22.44 5.77
CA GLY A 319 -18.16 -21.58 5.08
C GLY A 319 -18.81 -20.36 4.44
N LEU A 320 -19.90 -20.56 3.69
CA LEU A 320 -20.64 -19.46 3.06
C LEU A 320 -21.18 -18.46 4.10
N LEU A 321 -21.79 -18.94 5.19
CA LEU A 321 -22.28 -18.06 6.24
C LEU A 321 -21.15 -17.29 6.93
N GLY A 322 -20.05 -17.97 7.29
CA GLY A 322 -18.89 -17.33 7.89
C GLY A 322 -18.28 -16.26 6.97
N ILE A 323 -18.15 -16.58 5.67
CA ILE A 323 -17.62 -15.61 4.67
C ILE A 323 -18.59 -14.43 4.51
N CYS A 324 -19.90 -14.67 4.36
CA CYS A 324 -20.88 -13.57 4.22
C CYS A 324 -20.88 -12.64 5.43
N ILE A 325 -20.91 -13.20 6.64
CA ILE A 325 -20.83 -12.41 7.88
C ILE A 325 -19.47 -11.68 7.95
N GLY A 326 -18.39 -12.38 7.61
CA GLY A 326 -17.03 -11.81 7.61
C GLY A 326 -16.87 -10.65 6.64
N VAL A 327 -17.43 -10.74 5.43
CA VAL A 327 -17.43 -9.63 4.46
C VAL A 327 -18.22 -8.44 5.00
N VAL A 328 -19.42 -8.66 5.55
CA VAL A 328 -20.21 -7.56 6.12
C VAL A 328 -19.46 -6.88 7.26
N LEU A 329 -18.87 -7.66 8.18
CA LEU A 329 -18.07 -7.12 9.29
C LEU A 329 -16.79 -6.44 8.80
N GLY A 330 -16.12 -6.99 7.78
CA GLY A 330 -14.91 -6.42 7.20
C GLY A 330 -15.17 -5.09 6.49
N VAL A 331 -16.24 -5.04 5.67
CA VAL A 331 -16.64 -3.80 4.99
C VAL A 331 -17.04 -2.72 5.99
N THR A 332 -17.85 -3.05 6.99
CA THR A 332 -18.19 -2.11 8.06
C THR A 332 -16.95 -1.71 8.86
N GLY A 333 -16.05 -2.64 9.14
CA GLY A 333 -14.78 -2.38 9.81
C GLY A 333 -13.89 -1.39 9.04
N CYS A 334 -13.87 -1.43 7.71
CA CYS A 334 -13.13 -0.47 6.89
C CYS A 334 -13.59 0.99 7.10
N TYR A 335 -14.88 1.20 7.33
CA TYR A 335 -15.40 2.57 7.61
C TYR A 335 -15.06 3.06 9.02
N TRP A 336 -14.84 2.16 9.96
CA TRP A 336 -14.66 2.49 11.37
C TRP A 336 -13.20 2.36 11.84
N VAL A 337 -12.32 1.77 11.04
CA VAL A 337 -10.94 1.49 11.47
C VAL A 337 -10.16 2.77 11.77
N ALA A 338 -10.35 3.84 11.01
CA ALA A 338 -9.69 5.13 11.26
C ALA A 338 -10.13 5.73 12.60
N ASP A 339 -11.43 5.76 12.86
CA ASP A 339 -11.99 6.25 14.13
C ASP A 339 -11.57 5.38 15.31
N LEU A 340 -11.52 4.05 15.11
CA LEU A 340 -11.08 3.10 16.12
C LEU A 340 -9.61 3.33 16.50
N VAL A 341 -8.74 3.53 15.51
CA VAL A 341 -7.31 3.80 15.76
C VAL A 341 -7.16 5.11 16.51
N SER A 342 -7.80 6.19 16.07
CA SER A 342 -7.78 7.50 16.75
C SER A 342 -8.30 7.41 18.19
N TRP A 343 -9.35 6.60 18.40
CA TRP A 343 -9.87 6.35 19.76
C TRP A 343 -8.84 5.62 20.63
N VAL A 344 -8.18 4.57 20.10
CA VAL A 344 -7.14 3.82 20.83
C VAL A 344 -5.93 4.72 21.12
N GLU A 345 -5.49 5.56 20.17
CA GLU A 345 -4.42 6.55 20.36
C GLU A 345 -4.75 7.52 21.50
N SER A 346 -5.98 8.03 21.54
CA SER A 346 -6.44 8.93 22.59
C SER A 346 -6.45 8.27 23.97
N LEU A 347 -6.72 6.96 24.03
CA LEU A 347 -6.81 6.19 25.26
C LEU A 347 -5.42 5.80 25.79
N MET A 348 -4.47 5.52 24.89
CA MET A 348 -3.10 5.13 25.22
C MET A 348 -2.15 6.32 25.38
N GLY A 349 -2.53 7.50 24.91
CA GLY A 349 -1.70 8.71 24.91
C GLY A 349 -0.44 8.59 24.02
N VAL A 350 -0.47 7.68 23.05
CA VAL A 350 0.64 7.41 22.13
C VAL A 350 0.11 7.52 20.70
N ALA A 351 0.70 8.39 19.89
CA ALA A 351 0.43 8.44 18.47
C ALA A 351 1.12 7.24 17.79
N PHE A 352 0.35 6.34 17.19
CA PHE A 352 0.91 5.21 16.40
C PHE A 352 1.48 5.69 15.07
N LEU A 353 0.88 6.76 14.50
CA LEU A 353 1.37 7.44 13.32
C LEU A 353 2.14 8.69 13.77
N ASN A 354 3.47 8.59 13.82
CA ASN A 354 4.31 9.73 14.14
C ASN A 354 4.55 10.50 12.84
N THR A 355 4.03 11.73 12.76
CA THR A 355 4.16 12.64 11.60
C THR A 355 5.61 12.98 11.25
N GLU A 356 6.55 12.78 12.18
CA GLU A 356 7.99 12.94 11.90
C GLU A 356 8.58 11.81 11.03
N VAL A 357 7.94 10.62 11.03
CA VAL A 357 8.41 9.43 10.30
C VAL A 357 7.52 9.11 9.11
N TYR A 358 6.21 9.33 9.25
CA TYR A 358 5.23 9.09 8.19
C TYR A 358 4.44 10.38 7.93
N PRO A 359 4.39 10.87 6.69
CA PRO A 359 3.68 12.12 6.34
C PRO A 359 2.16 11.94 6.28
N ILE A 360 1.61 11.01 7.07
CA ILE A 360 0.19 10.67 7.09
C ILE A 360 -0.26 10.65 8.55
N ASP A 361 -1.23 11.49 8.90
CA ASP A 361 -1.82 11.64 10.23
C ASP A 361 -3.12 10.84 10.43
N TYR A 362 -3.51 10.04 9.43
CA TYR A 362 -4.69 9.19 9.47
C TYR A 362 -4.39 7.81 8.85
N VAL A 363 -5.21 6.81 9.18
CA VAL A 363 -5.11 5.47 8.57
C VAL A 363 -5.81 5.50 7.22
N PRO A 364 -5.06 5.45 6.10
CA PRO A 364 -5.67 5.44 4.78
C PRO A 364 -6.33 4.08 4.52
N VAL A 365 -7.53 4.09 3.96
CA VAL A 365 -8.29 2.88 3.60
C VAL A 365 -8.68 2.96 2.14
N ASP A 366 -8.32 1.94 1.36
CA ASP A 366 -8.72 1.77 -0.04
C ASP A 366 -9.29 0.37 -0.25
N MET A 367 -10.61 0.25 -0.12
CA MET A 367 -11.29 -1.03 -0.28
C MET A 367 -11.53 -1.33 -1.76
N ARG A 368 -10.93 -2.43 -2.25
CA ARG A 368 -11.11 -2.92 -3.62
C ARG A 368 -11.95 -4.18 -3.64
N TRP A 369 -13.05 -4.16 -4.38
CA TRP A 369 -13.92 -5.32 -4.52
C TRP A 369 -13.25 -6.55 -5.13
N THR A 370 -12.21 -6.35 -5.94
CA THR A 370 -11.37 -7.42 -6.47
C THR A 370 -10.70 -8.21 -5.35
N ASP A 371 -10.15 -7.52 -4.35
CA ASP A 371 -9.47 -8.15 -3.22
C ASP A 371 -10.46 -8.88 -2.32
N VAL A 372 -11.63 -8.29 -2.08
CA VAL A 372 -12.73 -8.97 -1.37
C VAL A 372 -13.12 -10.27 -2.08
N ALA A 373 -13.28 -10.24 -3.41
CA ALA A 373 -13.60 -11.44 -4.20
C ALA A 373 -12.50 -12.51 -4.12
N VAL A 374 -11.23 -12.11 -4.16
CA VAL A 374 -10.08 -13.00 -4.00
C VAL A 374 -10.07 -13.64 -2.60
N ILE A 375 -10.24 -12.84 -1.55
CA ILE A 375 -10.31 -13.32 -0.15
C ILE A 375 -11.46 -14.33 0.00
N CYS A 376 -12.65 -14.02 -0.48
CA CYS A 376 -13.80 -14.91 -0.45
C CYS A 376 -13.52 -16.24 -1.18
N SER A 377 -12.90 -16.16 -2.36
CA SER A 377 -12.56 -17.34 -3.16
C SER A 377 -11.54 -18.23 -2.46
N ILE A 378 -10.49 -17.66 -1.90
CA ILE A 378 -9.46 -18.39 -1.14
C ILE A 378 -10.09 -19.02 0.12
N ALA A 379 -10.87 -18.26 0.87
CA ALA A 379 -11.53 -18.76 2.07
C ALA A 379 -12.50 -19.91 1.75
N LEU A 380 -13.26 -19.82 0.64
CA LEU A 380 -14.18 -20.86 0.20
C LEU A 380 -13.42 -22.13 -0.22
N VAL A 381 -12.36 -22.02 -1.01
CA VAL A 381 -11.54 -23.15 -1.45
C VAL A 381 -10.90 -23.84 -0.26
N LEU A 382 -10.31 -23.10 0.66
CA LEU A 382 -9.68 -23.66 1.86
C LEU A 382 -10.70 -24.32 2.79
N ASN A 383 -11.87 -23.71 2.94
CA ASN A 383 -12.98 -24.32 3.70
C ASN A 383 -13.43 -25.64 3.08
N LEU A 384 -13.55 -25.72 1.75
CA LEU A 384 -13.91 -26.96 1.05
C LEU A 384 -12.82 -28.04 1.23
N VAL A 385 -11.54 -27.68 1.06
CA VAL A 385 -10.41 -28.59 1.28
C VAL A 385 -10.40 -29.12 2.73
N ALA A 386 -10.58 -28.22 3.71
CA ALA A 386 -10.65 -28.56 5.11
C ALA A 386 -11.79 -29.53 5.43
N THR A 387 -12.92 -29.43 4.75
CA THR A 387 -14.11 -30.27 4.93
C THR A 387 -13.91 -31.69 4.39
N VAL A 388 -13.02 -31.92 3.41
CA VAL A 388 -12.83 -33.23 2.77
C VAL A 388 -12.38 -34.28 3.79
N TYR A 389 -11.42 -33.94 4.65
CA TYR A 389 -10.86 -34.89 5.61
C TYR A 389 -11.92 -35.47 6.59
N PRO A 390 -12.72 -34.65 7.32
CA PRO A 390 -13.81 -35.16 8.16
C PRO A 390 -14.86 -35.93 7.37
N ALA A 391 -15.23 -35.46 6.17
CA ALA A 391 -16.22 -36.12 5.34
C ALA A 391 -15.81 -37.54 4.89
N VAL A 392 -14.56 -37.71 4.47
CA VAL A 392 -14.01 -39.02 4.11
C VAL A 392 -13.95 -39.93 5.33
N ARG A 393 -13.56 -39.40 6.50
CA ARG A 393 -13.52 -40.19 7.74
C ARG A 393 -14.91 -40.66 8.15
N ALA A 394 -15.93 -39.82 8.04
CA ALA A 394 -17.33 -40.16 8.28
C ALA A 394 -17.82 -41.30 7.37
N SER A 395 -17.43 -41.29 6.09
CA SER A 395 -17.87 -42.29 5.10
C SER A 395 -17.26 -43.68 5.32
N ARG A 396 -16.16 -43.79 6.08
CA ARG A 396 -15.44 -45.05 6.35
C ARG A 396 -15.89 -45.74 7.63
N MET A 397 -16.88 -45.22 8.38
CA MET A 397 -17.43 -45.85 9.57
C MET A 397 -18.09 -47.17 9.21
N VAL A 398 -17.94 -48.18 10.09
CA VAL A 398 -18.53 -49.50 9.94
C VAL A 398 -19.85 -49.53 10.72
N PRO A 399 -21.02 -49.65 10.05
CA PRO A 399 -22.31 -49.57 10.72
C PRO A 399 -22.50 -50.65 11.82
N ALA A 400 -21.91 -51.83 11.65
CA ALA A 400 -22.03 -52.95 12.62
C ALA A 400 -21.35 -52.61 13.97
N GLU A 401 -20.25 -51.91 13.98
CA GLU A 401 -19.55 -51.52 15.21
C GLU A 401 -20.29 -50.43 15.97
N GLU A 402 -20.87 -49.46 15.27
CA GLU A 402 -21.55 -48.30 15.87
C GLU A 402 -22.94 -48.61 16.40
N LEU A 403 -23.57 -49.67 15.88
CA LEU A 403 -24.91 -50.13 16.33
C LEU A 403 -24.84 -51.24 17.39
N SER A 404 -23.66 -51.88 17.61
CA SER A 404 -23.49 -52.95 18.60
C SER A 404 -23.07 -52.44 19.98
N TYR A 405 -22.74 -51.17 20.13
CA TYR A 405 -22.44 -50.54 21.43
C TYR A 405 -23.72 -50.06 22.11
N GLU A 406 -24.39 -50.95 22.81
CA GLU A 406 -25.26 -50.69 23.96
C GLU A 406 -24.60 -51.18 25.22
#